data_87746a0000c92da035f64f6c676fa0cc
#
_entry.id   87746a0000c92da035f64f6c676fa0cc
#
_cell.length_a   1.000
_cell.length_b   1.000
_cell.length_c   1.000
_cell.angle_alpha   90.00
_cell.angle_beta   90.00
_cell.angle_gamma   90.00
#
_symmetry.space_group_name_H-M   'P 1'
#
loop_
_entity.id
_entity.type
_entity.pdbx_description
1 polymer ?
#
loop_
_entity_poly.entity_id
_entity_poly.type
_entity_poly.pdbx_seq_one_letter_code
_entity_poly.pdbx_strand_id
1 'polypeptide(L)'
;MLDMPCGPQMVDRIRRAWDEGDAVFPLDQRAPVVMRARLVQAAAPTRIATVDDESTWPGRPVEQGDAVVIATSGTTGDPKCAVLTRDALLSSARATHAFLNVTSDDKWLCCLPPSHVGGFGVLARAILSNISVLATPAFNEETYVTAAQKGATLVSLVPTALQRVDSSIYRAILVGGSQAPAEMPDNCITTYGMTETGGGVVYNSRPLDQVDIEIRNSIVHVRAPMLMRVFRDGTHALGDDGWLDTGDVGHIDTEGLLHVEGRQGDLIITGGENVWPSVVEESLMHHPKIEDVCVAGVPDASWGHSVTAWIVLHPSQHISLEEVRAHVKQTLPSYCAPQRIVVVDDIPKTSLGKSQRRLLIASLEAKPEN
;
A
#
# COMPACT_ATOMS: atom_id res chain seq x y z
N MET A 1 -13.13 10.03 -14.76
CA MET A 1 -11.77 9.45 -14.70
C MET A 1 -10.74 10.52 -15.04
N LEU A 2 -9.63 10.54 -14.34
CA LEU A 2 -8.52 11.46 -14.61
C LEU A 2 -7.37 10.66 -15.26
N ASP A 3 -7.22 10.80 -16.58
CA ASP A 3 -6.15 10.20 -17.38
C ASP A 3 -5.07 11.26 -17.66
N MET A 4 -4.39 11.67 -16.61
CA MET A 4 -3.36 12.70 -16.63
C MET A 4 -2.30 12.47 -15.55
N PRO A 5 -1.09 13.01 -15.70
CA PRO A 5 -0.08 12.94 -14.65
C PRO A 5 -0.50 13.72 -13.39
N CYS A 6 -0.02 13.29 -12.22
CA CYS A 6 -0.17 14.07 -10.99
C CYS A 6 0.53 15.43 -11.14
N GLY A 7 -0.16 16.48 -10.75
CA GLY A 7 0.33 17.84 -10.86
C GLY A 7 -0.76 18.86 -10.53
N PRO A 8 -0.47 20.17 -10.68
CA PRO A 8 -1.44 21.24 -10.38
C PRO A 8 -2.76 21.08 -11.13
N GLN A 9 -2.73 20.68 -12.39
CA GLN A 9 -3.93 20.47 -13.21
C GLN A 9 -4.83 19.35 -12.65
N MET A 10 -4.24 18.24 -12.15
CA MET A 10 -5.00 17.18 -11.50
C MET A 10 -5.66 17.70 -10.22
N VAL A 11 -4.96 18.50 -9.42
CA VAL A 11 -5.52 19.13 -8.21
C VAL A 11 -6.74 19.98 -8.54
N ASP A 12 -6.64 20.80 -9.58
CA ASP A 12 -7.76 21.67 -10.03
C ASP A 12 -8.93 20.86 -10.59
N ARG A 13 -8.66 19.75 -11.31
CA ARG A 13 -9.70 18.83 -11.80
C ARG A 13 -10.41 18.11 -10.65
N ILE A 14 -9.68 17.70 -9.59
CA ILE A 14 -10.30 17.11 -8.40
C ILE A 14 -11.22 18.13 -7.71
N ARG A 15 -10.78 19.36 -7.50
CA ARG A 15 -11.59 20.42 -6.88
C ARG A 15 -12.86 20.65 -7.68
N ARG A 16 -12.74 20.84 -9.01
CA ARG A 16 -13.89 21.05 -9.89
C ARG A 16 -14.88 19.89 -9.83
N ALA A 17 -14.40 18.65 -9.94
CA ALA A 17 -15.26 17.46 -9.85
C ALA A 17 -16.04 17.43 -8.52
N TRP A 18 -15.38 17.74 -7.42
CA TRP A 18 -16.02 17.75 -6.10
C TRP A 18 -17.00 18.91 -5.92
N ASP A 19 -16.75 20.07 -6.54
CA ASP A 19 -17.68 21.20 -6.53
C ASP A 19 -18.93 20.91 -7.39
N GLU A 20 -18.78 20.10 -8.43
CA GLU A 20 -19.88 19.59 -9.27
C GLU A 20 -20.63 18.39 -8.65
N GLY A 21 -20.17 17.86 -7.52
CA GLY A 21 -20.75 16.68 -6.85
C GLY A 21 -20.34 15.35 -7.46
N ASP A 22 -19.27 15.33 -8.27
CA ASP A 22 -18.74 14.13 -8.92
C ASP A 22 -17.63 13.47 -8.11
N ALA A 23 -17.46 12.15 -8.31
CA ALA A 23 -16.29 11.43 -7.84
C ALA A 23 -15.22 11.35 -8.94
N VAL A 24 -13.94 11.30 -8.53
CA VAL A 24 -12.82 11.12 -9.43
C VAL A 24 -12.32 9.67 -9.40
N PHE A 25 -11.74 9.21 -10.50
CA PHE A 25 -10.97 7.96 -10.61
C PHE A 25 -9.62 8.29 -11.23
N PRO A 26 -8.54 8.47 -10.44
CA PRO A 26 -7.20 8.67 -10.98
C PRO A 26 -6.68 7.37 -11.60
N LEU A 27 -6.41 7.40 -12.91
CA LEU A 27 -5.88 6.24 -13.63
C LEU A 27 -4.36 6.13 -13.43
N ASP A 28 -3.84 4.93 -13.17
CA ASP A 28 -2.39 4.72 -13.10
C ASP A 28 -1.77 4.82 -14.51
N GLN A 29 -1.03 5.90 -14.75
CA GLN A 29 -0.36 6.18 -16.01
C GLN A 29 0.73 5.14 -16.36
N ARG A 30 1.23 4.41 -15.36
CA ARG A 30 2.31 3.42 -15.51
C ARG A 30 1.77 2.02 -15.80
N ALA A 31 0.47 1.81 -15.61
CA ALA A 31 -0.14 0.51 -15.86
C ALA A 31 -0.07 0.14 -17.34
N PRO A 32 0.26 -1.12 -17.69
CA PRO A 32 0.22 -1.61 -19.07
C PRO A 32 -1.16 -1.41 -19.69
N VAL A 33 -1.21 -1.25 -21.02
CA VAL A 33 -2.45 -0.98 -21.78
C VAL A 33 -3.58 -1.96 -21.44
N VAL A 34 -3.27 -3.25 -21.35
CA VAL A 34 -4.26 -4.29 -20.99
C VAL A 34 -4.82 -4.07 -19.59
N MET A 35 -3.96 -3.70 -18.63
CA MET A 35 -4.39 -3.41 -17.25
C MET A 35 -5.21 -2.12 -17.19
N ARG A 36 -4.81 -1.08 -17.93
CA ARG A 36 -5.58 0.17 -18.01
C ARG A 36 -6.99 -0.10 -18.53
N ALA A 37 -7.15 -0.94 -19.55
CA ALA A 37 -8.47 -1.31 -20.07
C ALA A 37 -9.33 -2.01 -18.99
N ARG A 38 -8.75 -2.94 -18.20
CA ARG A 38 -9.46 -3.60 -17.08
C ARG A 38 -9.83 -2.61 -15.97
N LEU A 39 -8.94 -1.66 -15.64
CA LEU A 39 -9.21 -0.62 -14.66
C LEU A 39 -10.36 0.30 -15.10
N VAL A 40 -10.39 0.70 -16.39
CA VAL A 40 -11.49 1.49 -16.97
C VAL A 40 -12.80 0.72 -16.90
N GLN A 41 -12.78 -0.55 -17.25
CA GLN A 41 -13.97 -1.42 -17.19
C GLN A 41 -14.49 -1.54 -15.73
N ALA A 42 -13.60 -1.79 -14.77
CA ALA A 42 -13.97 -1.93 -13.35
C ALA A 42 -14.51 -0.61 -12.75
N ALA A 43 -13.87 0.52 -13.07
CA ALA A 43 -14.28 1.83 -12.58
C ALA A 43 -15.55 2.35 -13.29
N ALA A 44 -15.80 1.93 -14.54
CA ALA A 44 -16.95 2.34 -15.37
C ALA A 44 -17.21 3.86 -15.31
N PRO A 45 -16.23 4.72 -15.72
CA PRO A 45 -16.36 6.16 -15.65
C PRO A 45 -17.42 6.68 -16.63
N THR A 46 -18.08 7.80 -16.30
CA THR A 46 -19.02 8.49 -17.22
C THR A 46 -18.36 9.59 -18.04
N ARG A 47 -17.19 10.06 -17.55
CA ARG A 47 -16.37 11.08 -18.22
C ARG A 47 -14.89 10.71 -18.12
N ILE A 48 -14.11 11.08 -19.13
CA ILE A 48 -12.65 10.96 -19.15
C ILE A 48 -12.08 12.36 -19.35
N ALA A 49 -11.26 12.81 -18.41
CA ALA A 49 -10.53 14.05 -18.50
C ALA A 49 -9.02 13.76 -18.65
N THR A 50 -8.43 14.32 -19.69
CA THR A 50 -6.99 14.39 -19.92
C THR A 50 -6.47 15.78 -19.57
N VAL A 51 -5.20 16.05 -19.83
CA VAL A 51 -4.61 17.39 -19.68
C VAL A 51 -5.35 18.42 -20.54
N ASP A 52 -5.65 18.06 -21.78
CA ASP A 52 -6.10 19.00 -22.82
C ASP A 52 -7.59 18.88 -23.15
N ASP A 53 -8.24 17.77 -22.81
CA ASP A 53 -9.59 17.47 -23.25
C ASP A 53 -10.44 16.79 -22.17
N GLU A 54 -11.76 16.82 -22.36
CA GLU A 54 -12.72 16.08 -21.55
C GLU A 54 -13.82 15.52 -22.47
N SER A 55 -14.09 14.23 -22.36
CA SER A 55 -15.07 13.52 -23.18
C SER A 55 -16.02 12.68 -22.33
N THR A 56 -17.23 12.48 -22.86
CA THR A 56 -18.20 11.55 -22.27
C THR A 56 -17.80 10.10 -22.52
N TRP A 57 -18.14 9.23 -21.59
CA TRP A 57 -17.84 7.80 -21.67
C TRP A 57 -19.04 6.99 -21.19
N PRO A 58 -19.35 5.84 -21.80
CA PRO A 58 -20.52 5.03 -21.45
C PRO A 58 -20.29 4.22 -20.17
N GLY A 59 -20.29 4.91 -19.04
CA GLY A 59 -20.06 4.31 -17.73
C GLY A 59 -21.30 4.34 -16.84
N ARG A 60 -21.08 4.12 -15.56
CA ARG A 60 -22.09 4.14 -14.50
C ARG A 60 -21.85 5.36 -13.60
N PRO A 61 -22.85 6.21 -13.32
CA PRO A 61 -22.69 7.32 -12.38
C PRO A 61 -22.37 6.81 -10.96
N VAL A 62 -21.82 7.67 -10.15
CA VAL A 62 -21.63 7.48 -8.71
C VAL A 62 -22.86 7.95 -7.95
N GLU A 63 -22.93 7.61 -6.66
CA GLU A 63 -23.99 8.13 -5.79
C GLU A 63 -23.61 9.50 -5.23
N GLN A 64 -24.60 10.22 -4.77
CA GLN A 64 -24.39 11.52 -4.12
C GLN A 64 -23.51 11.33 -2.87
N GLY A 65 -22.48 12.17 -2.75
CA GLY A 65 -21.52 12.10 -1.65
C GLY A 65 -20.29 11.24 -1.93
N ASP A 66 -20.28 10.42 -2.98
CA ASP A 66 -19.05 9.75 -3.43
C ASP A 66 -18.02 10.78 -3.93
N ALA A 67 -16.76 10.60 -3.58
CA ALA A 67 -15.71 11.55 -3.91
C ALA A 67 -14.55 10.93 -4.71
N VAL A 68 -14.25 9.67 -4.48
CA VAL A 68 -13.21 8.99 -5.23
C VAL A 68 -13.50 7.49 -5.39
N VAL A 69 -13.09 6.97 -6.52
CA VAL A 69 -12.99 5.54 -6.81
C VAL A 69 -11.51 5.20 -6.93
N ILE A 70 -11.03 4.23 -6.16
CA ILE A 70 -9.64 3.79 -6.18
C ILE A 70 -9.58 2.28 -6.44
N ALA A 71 -8.78 1.88 -7.42
CA ALA A 71 -8.59 0.47 -7.72
C ALA A 71 -7.71 -0.20 -6.67
N THR A 72 -8.09 -1.40 -6.27
CA THR A 72 -7.29 -2.30 -5.43
C THR A 72 -6.80 -3.47 -6.27
N SER A 73 -5.62 -3.99 -5.96
CA SER A 73 -5.13 -5.23 -6.53
C SER A 73 -5.90 -6.39 -5.87
N GLY A 74 -7.05 -6.75 -6.44
CA GLY A 74 -7.85 -7.86 -5.94
C GLY A 74 -7.04 -9.16 -5.84
N THR A 75 -7.31 -9.97 -4.82
CA THR A 75 -6.69 -11.29 -4.64
C THR A 75 -7.04 -12.27 -5.76
N THR A 76 -8.09 -12.01 -6.54
CA THR A 76 -8.61 -12.83 -7.64
C THR A 76 -8.02 -12.49 -9.02
N GLY A 77 -7.17 -11.44 -9.12
CA GLY A 77 -6.54 -11.03 -10.39
C GLY A 77 -7.32 -9.96 -11.17
N ASP A 78 -8.61 -9.79 -10.93
CA ASP A 78 -9.40 -8.68 -11.49
C ASP A 78 -9.38 -7.48 -10.52
N PRO A 79 -9.21 -6.24 -11.04
CA PRO A 79 -9.20 -5.06 -10.20
C PRO A 79 -10.58 -4.83 -9.57
N LYS A 80 -10.62 -4.67 -8.23
CA LYS A 80 -11.77 -4.12 -7.53
C LYS A 80 -11.58 -2.63 -7.34
N CYS A 81 -12.65 -1.88 -7.30
CA CYS A 81 -12.60 -0.44 -7.13
C CYS A 81 -13.38 -0.03 -5.88
N ALA A 82 -12.67 0.43 -4.85
CA ALA A 82 -13.28 0.95 -3.62
C ALA A 82 -13.82 2.36 -3.86
N VAL A 83 -15.02 2.64 -3.36
CA VAL A 83 -15.67 3.95 -3.41
C VAL A 83 -15.59 4.60 -2.04
N LEU A 84 -14.93 5.76 -1.97
CA LEU A 84 -14.82 6.56 -0.76
C LEU A 84 -15.67 7.81 -0.89
N THR A 85 -16.43 8.11 0.16
CA THR A 85 -17.25 9.33 0.22
C THR A 85 -16.41 10.54 0.61
N ARG A 86 -16.94 11.75 0.35
CA ARG A 86 -16.31 12.99 0.77
C ARG A 86 -16.18 13.06 2.30
N ASP A 87 -17.19 12.59 3.03
CA ASP A 87 -17.17 12.57 4.50
C ASP A 87 -16.11 11.59 5.04
N ALA A 88 -15.95 10.44 4.41
CA ALA A 88 -14.89 9.49 4.75
C ALA A 88 -13.49 10.10 4.55
N LEU A 89 -13.27 10.76 3.40
CA LEU A 89 -12.00 11.46 3.12
C LEU A 89 -11.76 12.63 4.09
N LEU A 90 -12.80 13.37 4.47
CA LEU A 90 -12.68 14.46 5.42
C LEU A 90 -12.36 13.96 6.82
N SER A 91 -12.96 12.84 7.25
CA SER A 91 -12.66 12.18 8.52
C SER A 91 -11.21 11.71 8.57
N SER A 92 -10.72 11.07 7.50
CA SER A 92 -9.30 10.67 7.36
C SER A 92 -8.36 11.90 7.40
N ALA A 93 -8.72 12.99 6.71
CA ALA A 93 -7.94 14.22 6.71
C ALA A 93 -7.82 14.82 8.12
N ARG A 94 -8.94 14.93 8.84
CA ARG A 94 -9.00 15.48 10.19
C ARG A 94 -8.17 14.66 11.19
N ALA A 95 -8.34 13.33 11.18
CA ALA A 95 -7.60 12.45 12.07
C ALA A 95 -6.08 12.51 11.81
N THR A 96 -5.66 12.48 10.54
CA THR A 96 -4.25 12.62 10.17
C THR A 96 -3.68 13.98 10.58
N HIS A 97 -4.40 15.08 10.30
CA HIS A 97 -3.94 16.44 10.61
C HIS A 97 -3.88 16.68 12.11
N ALA A 98 -4.84 16.15 12.88
CA ALA A 98 -4.81 16.22 14.34
C ALA A 98 -3.58 15.48 14.90
N PHE A 99 -3.29 14.26 14.41
CA PHE A 99 -2.12 13.50 14.85
C PHE A 99 -0.80 14.22 14.53
N LEU A 100 -0.69 14.83 13.37
CA LEU A 100 0.51 15.54 12.91
C LEU A 100 0.59 16.98 13.42
N ASN A 101 -0.43 17.49 14.13
CA ASN A 101 -0.54 18.89 14.52
C ASN A 101 -0.33 19.84 13.32
N VAL A 102 -1.05 19.57 12.21
CA VAL A 102 -0.92 20.34 10.97
C VAL A 102 -1.47 21.74 11.14
N THR A 103 -0.72 22.73 10.68
CA THR A 103 -1.09 24.15 10.68
C THR A 103 -1.17 24.72 9.27
N SER A 104 -1.59 25.98 9.15
CA SER A 104 -1.60 26.72 7.85
C SER A 104 -0.21 26.91 7.24
N ASP A 105 0.84 26.81 8.03
CA ASP A 105 2.23 26.98 7.59
C ASP A 105 2.78 25.70 6.95
N ASP A 106 2.09 24.57 7.15
CA ASP A 106 2.47 23.30 6.56
C ASP A 106 2.10 23.23 5.07
N LYS A 107 2.89 22.46 4.36
CA LYS A 107 2.69 22.17 2.95
C LYS A 107 2.98 20.71 2.67
N TRP A 108 2.06 20.03 2.02
CA TRP A 108 2.23 18.65 1.59
C TRP A 108 3.02 18.54 0.30
N LEU A 109 3.89 17.53 0.19
CA LEU A 109 4.36 16.99 -1.08
C LEU A 109 3.56 15.74 -1.44
N CYS A 110 2.88 15.75 -2.58
CA CYS A 110 2.28 14.58 -3.20
C CYS A 110 3.21 14.07 -4.32
N CYS A 111 3.97 13.04 -4.03
CA CYS A 111 4.88 12.38 -4.97
C CYS A 111 4.56 10.88 -5.16
N LEU A 112 3.65 10.33 -4.37
CA LEU A 112 3.10 9.00 -4.61
C LEU A 112 1.95 9.08 -5.62
N PRO A 113 1.73 8.01 -6.42
CA PRO A 113 0.70 8.02 -7.44
C PRO A 113 -0.71 8.17 -6.85
N PRO A 114 -1.52 9.12 -7.33
CA PRO A 114 -2.90 9.29 -6.87
C PRO A 114 -3.86 8.15 -7.25
N SER A 115 -3.45 7.25 -8.14
CA SER A 115 -4.17 5.99 -8.42
C SER A 115 -4.21 5.04 -7.21
N HIS A 116 -3.42 5.33 -6.18
CA HIS A 116 -3.40 4.61 -4.90
C HIS A 116 -3.78 5.53 -3.76
N VAL A 117 -4.43 4.95 -2.74
CA VAL A 117 -4.92 5.71 -1.58
C VAL A 117 -3.81 6.48 -0.85
N GLY A 118 -2.58 5.97 -0.81
CA GLY A 118 -1.43 6.66 -0.21
C GLY A 118 -1.09 7.99 -0.88
N GLY A 119 -1.17 8.06 -2.22
CA GLY A 119 -0.99 9.29 -2.99
C GLY A 119 -2.24 10.16 -3.00
N PHE A 120 -3.41 9.56 -3.29
CA PHE A 120 -4.66 10.29 -3.31
C PHE A 120 -5.00 10.93 -1.96
N GLY A 121 -4.74 10.22 -0.86
CA GLY A 121 -4.95 10.73 0.48
C GLY A 121 -4.19 12.04 0.78
N VAL A 122 -3.00 12.24 0.19
CA VAL A 122 -2.26 13.51 0.31
C VAL A 122 -3.03 14.64 -0.36
N LEU A 123 -3.52 14.43 -1.60
CA LEU A 123 -4.31 15.43 -2.33
C LEU A 123 -5.63 15.71 -1.60
N ALA A 124 -6.33 14.66 -1.16
CA ALA A 124 -7.60 14.79 -0.46
C ALA A 124 -7.44 15.61 0.84
N ARG A 125 -6.44 15.28 1.67
CA ARG A 125 -6.16 16.00 2.92
C ARG A 125 -5.87 17.49 2.65
N ALA A 126 -5.00 17.75 1.69
CA ALA A 126 -4.64 19.12 1.35
C ALA A 126 -5.84 19.93 0.85
N ILE A 127 -6.62 19.37 -0.07
CA ILE A 127 -7.78 20.06 -0.66
C ILE A 127 -8.87 20.29 0.39
N LEU A 128 -9.27 19.25 1.13
CA LEU A 128 -10.39 19.30 2.08
C LEU A 128 -10.10 20.17 3.31
N SER A 129 -8.83 20.30 3.69
CA SER A 129 -8.42 21.14 4.82
C SER A 129 -7.81 22.48 4.41
N ASN A 130 -7.83 22.80 3.11
CA ASN A 130 -7.25 24.04 2.56
C ASN A 130 -5.78 24.24 2.94
N ILE A 131 -5.00 23.15 2.97
CA ILE A 131 -3.55 23.16 3.18
C ILE A 131 -2.85 23.14 1.81
N SER A 132 -1.74 23.87 1.69
CA SER A 132 -0.96 23.92 0.45
C SER A 132 -0.41 22.53 0.06
N VAL A 133 -0.36 22.24 -1.25
CA VAL A 133 0.21 21.00 -1.77
C VAL A 133 1.06 21.27 -3.01
N LEU A 134 2.24 20.65 -3.04
CA LEU A 134 3.05 20.49 -4.24
C LEU A 134 2.78 19.09 -4.79
N ALA A 135 2.15 19.02 -5.95
CA ALA A 135 1.84 17.76 -6.62
C ALA A 135 2.83 17.52 -7.76
N THR A 136 3.42 16.33 -7.83
CA THR A 136 4.43 15.94 -8.81
C THR A 136 4.06 14.62 -9.47
N PRO A 137 4.47 14.37 -10.73
CA PRO A 137 4.10 13.16 -11.47
C PRO A 137 4.54 11.86 -10.81
N ALA A 138 5.71 11.88 -10.17
CA ALA A 138 6.30 10.71 -9.53
C ALA A 138 7.32 11.14 -8.47
N PHE A 139 7.66 10.20 -7.59
CA PHE A 139 8.77 10.36 -6.66
C PHE A 139 10.11 10.27 -7.41
N ASN A 140 10.99 11.22 -7.14
CA ASN A 140 12.43 11.13 -7.33
C ASN A 140 13.14 12.03 -6.29
N GLU A 141 14.40 11.80 -6.06
CA GLU A 141 15.21 12.46 -5.02
C GLU A 141 15.36 13.96 -5.26
N GLU A 142 15.54 14.39 -6.51
CA GLU A 142 15.64 15.79 -6.87
C GLU A 142 14.33 16.54 -6.57
N THR A 143 13.21 15.98 -6.97
CA THR A 143 11.89 16.55 -6.71
C THR A 143 11.59 16.62 -5.21
N TYR A 144 11.99 15.60 -4.46
CA TYR A 144 11.85 15.56 -3.01
C TYR A 144 12.60 16.72 -2.33
N VAL A 145 13.89 16.91 -2.68
CA VAL A 145 14.71 18.02 -2.15
C VAL A 145 14.17 19.37 -2.59
N THR A 146 13.84 19.52 -3.89
CA THR A 146 13.31 20.77 -4.43
C THR A 146 11.99 21.18 -3.78
N ALA A 147 11.13 20.21 -3.45
CA ALA A 147 9.86 20.49 -2.76
C ALA A 147 10.08 21.00 -1.34
N ALA A 148 11.03 20.43 -0.59
CA ALA A 148 11.41 20.93 0.74
C ALA A 148 11.94 22.36 0.66
N GLN A 149 12.80 22.67 -0.32
CA GLN A 149 13.29 24.05 -0.57
C GLN A 149 12.16 25.03 -0.93
N LYS A 150 11.05 24.55 -1.52
CA LYS A 150 9.82 25.31 -1.78
C LYS A 150 8.85 25.34 -0.59
N GLY A 151 9.30 24.89 0.58
CA GLY A 151 8.56 24.93 1.84
C GLY A 151 7.63 23.75 2.06
N ALA A 152 7.79 22.61 1.38
CA ALA A 152 7.07 21.40 1.78
C ALA A 152 7.64 20.89 3.11
N THR A 153 6.73 20.63 4.05
CA THR A 153 7.05 20.18 5.41
C THR A 153 6.56 18.77 5.70
N LEU A 154 5.62 18.28 4.88
CA LEU A 154 4.93 17.01 5.05
C LEU A 154 4.99 16.18 3.76
N VAL A 155 5.24 14.87 3.89
CA VAL A 155 5.25 13.96 2.75
C VAL A 155 4.78 12.56 3.17
N SER A 156 4.23 11.80 2.22
CA SER A 156 4.00 10.35 2.39
C SER A 156 4.93 9.58 1.47
N LEU A 157 5.62 8.58 2.00
CA LEU A 157 6.56 7.73 1.28
C LEU A 157 6.26 6.25 1.50
N VAL A 158 6.77 5.41 0.61
CA VAL A 158 6.93 3.98 0.85
C VAL A 158 8.32 3.71 1.43
N PRO A 159 8.56 2.60 2.17
CA PRO A 159 9.84 2.33 2.81
C PRO A 159 11.03 2.39 1.85
N THR A 160 10.89 1.88 0.63
CA THR A 160 11.96 1.90 -0.38
C THR A 160 12.31 3.32 -0.88
N ALA A 161 11.38 4.24 -0.84
CA ALA A 161 11.65 5.65 -1.17
C ALA A 161 12.33 6.37 0.00
N LEU A 162 11.93 6.05 1.25
CA LEU A 162 12.56 6.61 2.44
C LEU A 162 14.05 6.29 2.53
N GLN A 163 14.44 5.07 2.19
CA GLN A 163 15.85 4.64 2.21
C GLN A 163 16.78 5.42 1.26
N ARG A 164 16.21 6.17 0.30
CA ARG A 164 16.93 6.88 -0.75
C ARG A 164 17.07 8.37 -0.50
N VAL A 165 16.52 8.88 0.61
CA VAL A 165 16.44 10.33 0.87
C VAL A 165 16.87 10.69 2.28
N ASP A 166 17.28 11.92 2.47
CA ASP A 166 17.47 12.51 3.79
C ASP A 166 16.11 12.88 4.38
N SER A 167 15.68 12.14 5.42
CA SER A 167 14.42 12.38 6.11
C SER A 167 14.39 13.69 6.88
N SER A 168 15.55 14.21 7.32
CA SER A 168 15.67 15.37 8.21
C SER A 168 15.16 16.68 7.61
N ILE A 169 15.01 16.75 6.28
CA ILE A 169 14.55 17.95 5.58
C ILE A 169 13.03 18.14 5.61
N TYR A 170 12.27 17.18 6.13
CA TYR A 170 10.83 17.27 6.35
C TYR A 170 10.49 17.27 7.83
N ARG A 171 9.45 17.98 8.21
CA ARG A 171 8.94 17.98 9.59
C ARG A 171 8.33 16.62 9.96
N ALA A 172 7.57 16.03 9.06
CA ALA A 172 6.99 14.71 9.27
C ALA A 172 6.85 13.93 7.95
N ILE A 173 7.14 12.64 8.02
CA ILE A 173 7.05 11.70 6.90
C ILE A 173 6.13 10.55 7.30
N LEU A 174 5.02 10.37 6.60
CA LEU A 174 4.17 9.20 6.76
C LEU A 174 4.74 8.05 5.91
N VAL A 175 5.01 6.92 6.54
CA VAL A 175 5.60 5.75 5.89
C VAL A 175 4.62 4.59 5.92
N GLY A 176 4.24 4.08 4.75
CA GLY A 176 3.26 3.01 4.66
C GLY A 176 3.28 2.27 3.33
N GLY A 177 2.30 1.39 3.14
CA GLY A 177 2.15 0.58 1.92
C GLY A 177 2.84 -0.78 1.98
N SER A 178 3.83 -0.95 2.84
CA SER A 178 4.47 -2.23 3.18
C SER A 178 5.03 -2.17 4.59
N GLN A 179 5.63 -3.26 5.07
CA GLN A 179 6.29 -3.30 6.37
C GLN A 179 7.37 -2.21 6.45
N ALA A 180 7.34 -1.44 7.53
CA ALA A 180 8.33 -0.40 7.78
C ALA A 180 9.66 -1.02 8.27
N PRO A 181 10.82 -0.38 8.01
CA PRO A 181 12.08 -0.78 8.63
C PRO A 181 11.99 -0.78 10.16
N ALA A 182 12.77 -1.66 10.82
CA ALA A 182 12.80 -1.76 12.28
C ALA A 182 13.32 -0.47 12.93
N GLU A 183 14.27 0.19 12.29
CA GLU A 183 14.80 1.48 12.73
C GLU A 183 14.28 2.61 11.83
N MET A 184 13.63 3.58 12.43
CA MET A 184 13.04 4.73 11.74
C MET A 184 13.53 6.04 12.37
N PRO A 185 13.83 7.07 11.57
CA PRO A 185 14.06 8.41 12.09
C PRO A 185 12.86 8.94 12.89
N ASP A 186 13.10 9.78 13.89
CA ASP A 186 12.07 10.29 14.81
C ASP A 186 10.92 11.03 14.13
N ASN A 187 11.17 11.66 12.99
CA ASN A 187 10.18 12.38 12.20
C ASN A 187 9.42 11.49 11.21
N CYS A 188 9.72 10.18 11.17
CA CYS A 188 9.04 9.20 10.36
C CYS A 188 7.98 8.46 11.18
N ILE A 189 6.77 8.42 10.65
CA ILE A 189 5.59 7.86 11.32
C ILE A 189 5.13 6.66 10.50
N THR A 190 5.14 5.48 11.11
CA THR A 190 4.61 4.28 10.47
C THR A 190 3.10 4.37 10.35
N THR A 191 2.55 3.90 9.22
CA THR A 191 1.10 3.90 9.00
C THR A 191 0.61 2.54 8.56
N TYR A 192 -0.44 2.04 9.22
CA TYR A 192 -1.19 0.87 8.78
C TYR A 192 -2.56 1.28 8.27
N GLY A 193 -2.93 0.72 7.16
CA GLY A 193 -4.22 0.92 6.50
C GLY A 193 -4.20 0.40 5.07
N MET A 194 -5.34 0.49 4.41
CA MET A 194 -5.55 -0.02 3.06
C MET A 194 -6.46 0.92 2.28
N THR A 195 -6.79 0.57 1.04
CA THR A 195 -7.71 1.39 0.23
C THR A 195 -9.08 1.45 0.87
N GLU A 196 -9.54 0.34 1.42
CA GLU A 196 -10.83 0.17 2.08
C GLU A 196 -10.96 1.02 3.36
N THR A 197 -9.85 1.39 3.98
CA THR A 197 -9.82 2.28 5.17
C THR A 197 -9.58 3.75 4.81
N GLY A 198 -9.60 4.11 3.51
CA GLY A 198 -9.33 5.48 3.06
C GLY A 198 -7.87 5.93 3.26
N GLY A 199 -6.97 5.01 3.54
CA GLY A 199 -5.56 5.25 3.86
C GLY A 199 -5.16 4.73 5.23
N GLY A 200 -4.15 5.33 5.84
CA GLY A 200 -3.68 4.94 7.18
C GLY A 200 -4.70 5.27 8.27
N VAL A 201 -4.99 4.29 9.12
CA VAL A 201 -5.91 4.40 10.28
C VAL A 201 -5.21 4.13 11.60
N VAL A 202 -4.02 3.52 11.58
CA VAL A 202 -3.17 3.29 12.76
C VAL A 202 -1.80 3.91 12.47
N TYR A 203 -1.34 4.79 13.35
CA TYR A 203 -0.06 5.48 13.23
C TYR A 203 0.83 5.14 14.43
N ASN A 204 2.08 4.74 14.17
CA ASN A 204 3.00 4.25 15.21
C ASN A 204 2.31 3.25 16.13
N SER A 205 1.66 2.25 15.53
CA SER A 205 0.90 1.17 16.21
C SER A 205 -0.33 1.63 17.02
N ARG A 206 -0.68 2.94 17.03
CA ARG A 206 -1.84 3.47 17.74
C ARG A 206 -2.96 3.86 16.78
N PRO A 207 -4.21 3.46 17.04
CA PRO A 207 -5.35 3.92 16.27
C PRO A 207 -5.45 5.45 16.28
N LEU A 208 -5.81 6.02 15.13
CA LEU A 208 -6.15 7.44 15.03
C LEU A 208 -7.47 7.74 15.77
N ASP A 209 -7.76 9.02 15.98
CA ASP A 209 -9.04 9.45 16.56
C ASP A 209 -10.23 8.88 15.77
N GLN A 210 -11.26 8.41 16.50
CA GLN A 210 -12.46 7.75 15.98
C GLN A 210 -12.20 6.43 15.22
N VAL A 211 -11.05 5.80 15.40
CA VAL A 211 -10.75 4.48 14.87
C VAL A 211 -10.81 3.44 15.98
N ASP A 212 -11.72 2.50 15.85
CA ASP A 212 -11.80 1.33 16.72
C ASP A 212 -11.10 0.14 16.05
N ILE A 213 -10.30 -0.58 16.81
CA ILE A 213 -9.63 -1.81 16.39
C ILE A 213 -10.08 -2.96 17.29
N GLU A 214 -10.45 -4.07 16.70
CA GLU A 214 -10.80 -5.30 17.40
C GLU A 214 -10.08 -6.49 16.76
N ILE A 215 -9.62 -7.42 17.57
CA ILE A 215 -9.03 -8.68 17.09
C ILE A 215 -10.08 -9.78 17.25
N ARG A 216 -10.55 -10.35 16.12
CA ARG A 216 -11.50 -11.46 16.06
C ARG A 216 -10.84 -12.65 15.37
N ASN A 217 -10.67 -13.76 16.07
CA ASN A 217 -9.99 -14.96 15.54
C ASN A 217 -8.60 -14.63 14.95
N SER A 218 -7.82 -13.82 15.66
CA SER A 218 -6.51 -13.29 15.25
C SER A 218 -6.54 -12.33 14.05
N ILE A 219 -7.71 -12.00 13.49
CA ILE A 219 -7.86 -11.06 12.38
C ILE A 219 -8.13 -9.65 12.91
N VAL A 220 -7.45 -8.69 12.34
CA VAL A 220 -7.65 -7.27 12.62
C VAL A 220 -8.95 -6.80 11.98
N HIS A 221 -9.85 -6.27 12.79
CA HIS A 221 -11.08 -5.64 12.33
C HIS A 221 -11.02 -4.14 12.64
N VAL A 222 -11.51 -3.34 11.72
CA VAL A 222 -11.50 -1.88 11.82
C VAL A 222 -12.92 -1.33 11.71
N ARG A 223 -13.28 -0.41 12.61
CA ARG A 223 -14.49 0.41 12.50
C ARG A 223 -14.09 1.87 12.62
N ALA A 224 -14.43 2.69 11.62
CA ALA A 224 -14.03 4.08 11.54
C ALA A 224 -14.91 4.86 10.55
N PRO A 225 -15.07 6.19 10.73
CA PRO A 225 -15.85 7.01 9.80
C PRO A 225 -15.19 7.21 8.44
N MET A 226 -13.90 6.85 8.29
CA MET A 226 -13.15 6.99 7.05
C MET A 226 -13.19 5.72 6.16
N LEU A 227 -13.95 4.66 6.56
CA LEU A 227 -14.05 3.46 5.76
C LEU A 227 -14.77 3.71 4.42
N MET A 228 -14.42 2.90 3.42
CA MET A 228 -15.10 2.93 2.13
C MET A 228 -16.59 2.62 2.28
N ARG A 229 -17.40 3.15 1.37
CA ARG A 229 -18.84 2.87 1.34
C ARG A 229 -19.14 1.49 0.74
N VAL A 230 -18.57 1.18 -0.41
CA VAL A 230 -18.88 -0.01 -1.19
C VAL A 230 -17.81 -0.22 -2.27
N PHE A 231 -17.67 -1.43 -2.81
CA PHE A 231 -16.96 -1.62 -4.06
C PHE A 231 -17.82 -1.19 -5.26
N ARG A 232 -17.17 -0.77 -6.32
CA ARG A 232 -17.82 -0.26 -7.53
C ARG A 232 -18.76 -1.29 -8.21
N ASP A 233 -18.53 -2.57 -7.97
CA ASP A 233 -19.41 -3.67 -8.44
C ASP A 233 -20.67 -3.85 -7.57
N GLY A 234 -20.77 -3.13 -6.46
CA GLY A 234 -21.87 -3.23 -5.49
C GLY A 234 -21.60 -4.17 -4.32
N THR A 235 -20.44 -4.83 -4.29
CA THR A 235 -20.06 -5.69 -3.16
C THR A 235 -19.73 -4.85 -1.93
N HIS A 236 -20.28 -5.22 -0.77
CA HIS A 236 -19.97 -4.59 0.51
C HIS A 236 -18.76 -5.28 1.15
N ALA A 237 -17.85 -4.48 1.73
CA ALA A 237 -16.72 -4.99 2.51
C ALA A 237 -16.99 -4.95 4.02
N LEU A 238 -17.92 -4.10 4.46
CA LEU A 238 -18.29 -3.99 5.86
C LEU A 238 -19.31 -5.07 6.22
N GLY A 239 -19.12 -5.67 7.39
CA GLY A 239 -20.15 -6.51 8.01
C GLY A 239 -21.39 -5.70 8.43
N ASP A 240 -22.48 -6.40 8.77
CA ASP A 240 -23.74 -5.79 9.23
C ASP A 240 -23.53 -4.95 10.52
N ASP A 241 -22.47 -5.21 11.27
CA ASP A 241 -22.05 -4.51 12.48
C ASP A 241 -21.17 -3.26 12.19
N GLY A 242 -20.93 -2.97 10.91
CA GLY A 242 -20.11 -1.83 10.46
C GLY A 242 -18.59 -2.02 10.57
N TRP A 243 -18.13 -3.22 10.88
CA TRP A 243 -16.72 -3.55 10.93
C TRP A 243 -16.21 -4.04 9.59
N LEU A 244 -14.99 -3.60 9.25
CA LEU A 244 -14.22 -4.11 8.11
C LEU A 244 -13.33 -5.25 8.59
N ASP A 245 -13.51 -6.44 8.03
CA ASP A 245 -12.53 -7.53 8.11
C ASP A 245 -11.37 -7.17 7.16
N THR A 246 -10.19 -6.92 7.73
CA THR A 246 -9.02 -6.53 6.94
C THR A 246 -8.35 -7.71 6.25
N GLY A 247 -8.57 -8.93 6.72
CA GLY A 247 -7.82 -10.13 6.34
C GLY A 247 -6.35 -10.11 6.80
N ASP A 248 -5.96 -9.14 7.62
CA ASP A 248 -4.64 -9.09 8.24
C ASP A 248 -4.68 -9.75 9.61
N VAL A 249 -3.70 -10.59 9.90
CA VAL A 249 -3.51 -11.22 11.21
C VAL A 249 -2.70 -10.29 12.10
N GLY A 250 -3.11 -10.17 13.35
CA GLY A 250 -2.42 -9.32 14.31
C GLY A 250 -2.97 -9.44 15.73
N HIS A 251 -2.36 -8.73 16.63
CA HIS A 251 -2.77 -8.66 18.04
C HIS A 251 -2.56 -7.24 18.58
N ILE A 252 -3.22 -6.96 19.70
CA ILE A 252 -3.00 -5.75 20.50
C ILE A 252 -2.23 -6.18 21.74
N ASP A 253 -1.12 -5.51 22.01
CA ASP A 253 -0.30 -5.81 23.18
C ASP A 253 -0.86 -5.17 24.47
N THR A 254 -0.14 -5.36 25.59
CA THR A 254 -0.53 -4.85 26.91
C THR A 254 -0.48 -3.32 27.02
N GLU A 255 0.20 -2.64 26.08
CA GLU A 255 0.26 -1.18 25.97
C GLU A 255 -0.82 -0.60 25.04
N GLY A 256 -1.64 -1.48 24.44
CA GLY A 256 -2.67 -1.10 23.49
C GLY A 256 -2.14 -0.82 22.10
N LEU A 257 -0.96 -1.32 21.75
CA LEU A 257 -0.34 -1.15 20.44
C LEU A 257 -0.75 -2.29 19.51
N LEU A 258 -1.15 -1.95 18.29
CA LEU A 258 -1.45 -2.92 17.25
C LEU A 258 -0.17 -3.44 16.61
N HIS A 259 -0.03 -4.77 16.59
CA HIS A 259 1.00 -5.48 15.86
C HIS A 259 0.36 -6.28 14.74
N VAL A 260 0.73 -5.98 13.49
CA VAL A 260 0.26 -6.69 12.30
C VAL A 260 1.35 -7.66 11.84
N GLU A 261 1.02 -8.94 11.80
CA GLU A 261 1.95 -10.03 11.46
C GLU A 261 2.00 -10.28 9.95
N GLY A 262 0.85 -10.17 9.27
CA GLY A 262 0.75 -10.35 7.82
C GLY A 262 -0.66 -10.66 7.35
N ARG A 263 -0.81 -10.93 6.05
CA ARG A 263 -2.08 -11.34 5.44
C ARG A 263 -2.40 -12.79 5.76
N GLN A 264 -3.61 -13.10 6.19
CA GLN A 264 -4.06 -14.47 6.44
C GLN A 264 -3.79 -15.39 5.24
N GLY A 265 -3.99 -14.90 4.01
CA GLY A 265 -3.74 -15.67 2.79
C GLY A 265 -2.27 -15.83 2.40
N ASP A 266 -1.35 -15.13 3.07
CA ASP A 266 0.09 -15.23 2.85
C ASP A 266 0.76 -16.16 3.89
N LEU A 267 0.05 -16.57 4.96
CA LEU A 267 0.58 -17.45 5.99
C LEU A 267 0.99 -18.80 5.39
N ILE A 268 2.22 -19.19 5.61
CA ILE A 268 2.75 -20.47 5.18
C ILE A 268 2.56 -21.48 6.30
N ILE A 269 1.78 -22.54 6.05
CA ILE A 269 1.64 -23.67 6.99
C ILE A 269 2.55 -24.79 6.50
N THR A 270 3.69 -24.96 7.18
CA THR A 270 4.73 -25.93 6.83
C THR A 270 4.94 -26.93 7.96
N GLY A 271 4.64 -28.20 7.72
CA GLY A 271 4.76 -29.25 8.75
C GLY A 271 3.92 -29.00 10.01
N GLY A 272 2.82 -28.27 9.91
CA GLY A 272 1.96 -27.87 11.03
C GLY A 272 2.39 -26.60 11.75
N GLU A 273 3.50 -25.99 11.35
CA GLU A 273 4.00 -24.72 11.90
C GLU A 273 3.59 -23.54 11.03
N ASN A 274 3.33 -22.40 11.67
CA ASN A 274 2.97 -21.15 11.02
C ASN A 274 4.19 -20.28 10.75
N VAL A 275 4.43 -19.93 9.49
CA VAL A 275 5.57 -19.09 9.07
C VAL A 275 5.05 -17.88 8.33
N TRP A 276 5.35 -16.69 8.83
CA TRP A 276 5.08 -15.44 8.14
C TRP A 276 6.20 -15.15 7.14
N PRO A 277 5.89 -14.97 5.83
CA PRO A 277 6.90 -14.62 4.83
C PRO A 277 7.72 -13.39 5.21
N SER A 278 7.07 -12.36 5.74
CA SER A 278 7.71 -11.10 6.13
C SER A 278 8.84 -11.28 7.16
N VAL A 279 8.65 -12.16 8.13
CA VAL A 279 9.66 -12.43 9.17
C VAL A 279 10.90 -13.12 8.58
N VAL A 280 10.70 -14.02 7.62
CA VAL A 280 11.81 -14.68 6.91
C VAL A 280 12.49 -13.71 5.95
N GLU A 281 11.71 -12.89 5.23
CA GLU A 281 12.21 -11.83 4.34
C GLU A 281 13.08 -10.84 5.12
N GLU A 282 12.62 -10.37 6.27
CA GLU A 282 13.37 -9.47 7.15
C GLU A 282 14.70 -10.08 7.58
N SER A 283 14.69 -11.32 8.06
CA SER A 283 15.93 -12.03 8.42
C SER A 283 16.90 -12.11 7.24
N LEU A 284 16.41 -12.47 6.05
CA LEU A 284 17.24 -12.64 4.85
C LEU A 284 17.77 -11.31 4.29
N MET A 285 17.06 -10.20 4.45
CA MET A 285 17.55 -8.89 4.05
C MET A 285 18.78 -8.40 4.84
N HIS A 286 19.07 -8.98 5.99
CA HIS A 286 20.30 -8.73 6.74
C HIS A 286 21.50 -9.57 6.25
N HIS A 287 21.29 -10.45 5.28
CA HIS A 287 22.39 -11.26 4.73
C HIS A 287 23.21 -10.44 3.72
N PRO A 288 24.56 -10.36 3.85
CA PRO A 288 25.40 -9.43 3.08
C PRO A 288 25.45 -9.71 1.56
N LYS A 289 24.99 -10.86 1.11
CA LYS A 289 24.94 -11.22 -0.31
C LYS A 289 23.60 -10.95 -0.98
N ILE A 290 22.56 -10.64 -0.19
CA ILE A 290 21.17 -10.51 -0.68
C ILE A 290 20.85 -9.04 -0.89
N GLU A 291 20.43 -8.70 -2.11
CA GLU A 291 19.98 -7.38 -2.49
C GLU A 291 18.46 -7.22 -2.29
N ASP A 292 17.69 -8.29 -2.63
CA ASP A 292 16.23 -8.31 -2.47
C ASP A 292 15.75 -9.75 -2.28
N VAL A 293 14.61 -9.91 -1.59
CA VAL A 293 14.04 -11.22 -1.30
C VAL A 293 12.53 -11.21 -1.27
N CYS A 294 11.93 -12.28 -1.73
CA CYS A 294 10.50 -12.55 -1.58
C CYS A 294 10.30 -13.99 -1.13
N VAL A 295 9.50 -14.20 -0.09
CA VAL A 295 9.21 -15.53 0.47
C VAL A 295 7.74 -15.86 0.26
N ALA A 296 7.47 -17.11 -0.14
CA ALA A 296 6.10 -17.62 -0.24
C ALA A 296 6.03 -19.13 0.04
N GLY A 297 4.84 -19.58 0.40
CA GLY A 297 4.53 -21.01 0.49
C GLY A 297 4.27 -21.60 -0.90
N VAL A 298 5.01 -22.63 -1.24
CA VAL A 298 4.76 -23.43 -2.45
C VAL A 298 4.18 -24.78 -2.03
N PRO A 299 3.10 -25.27 -2.65
CA PRO A 299 2.54 -26.57 -2.31
C PRO A 299 3.59 -27.67 -2.30
N ASP A 300 3.60 -28.50 -1.26
CA ASP A 300 4.55 -29.57 -1.02
C ASP A 300 3.86 -30.79 -0.42
N ALA A 301 4.11 -31.97 -0.97
CA ALA A 301 3.44 -33.20 -0.58
C ALA A 301 3.78 -33.65 0.86
N SER A 302 4.97 -33.29 1.37
CA SER A 302 5.46 -33.72 2.70
C SER A 302 5.18 -32.69 3.78
N TRP A 303 5.16 -31.40 3.43
CA TRP A 303 5.08 -30.29 4.36
C TRP A 303 3.76 -29.53 4.31
N GLY A 304 2.86 -29.85 3.34
CA GLY A 304 1.71 -29.04 3.00
C GLY A 304 2.12 -27.84 2.14
N HIS A 305 2.97 -26.97 2.68
CA HIS A 305 3.68 -25.94 1.91
C HIS A 305 5.15 -25.93 2.30
N SER A 306 6.03 -25.74 1.31
CA SER A 306 7.45 -25.46 1.53
C SER A 306 7.69 -23.95 1.61
N VAL A 307 8.48 -23.50 2.56
CA VAL A 307 8.97 -22.12 2.62
C VAL A 307 9.97 -21.94 1.49
N THR A 308 9.60 -21.20 0.46
CA THR A 308 10.44 -20.94 -0.72
C THR A 308 10.85 -19.47 -0.76
N ALA A 309 12.15 -19.21 -0.92
CA ALA A 309 12.70 -17.87 -1.04
C ALA A 309 13.19 -17.59 -2.46
N TRP A 310 12.67 -16.54 -3.12
CA TRP A 310 13.22 -15.97 -4.33
C TRP A 310 14.19 -14.87 -3.92
N ILE A 311 15.42 -14.93 -4.41
CA ILE A 311 16.54 -14.12 -3.93
C ILE A 311 17.18 -13.41 -5.10
N VAL A 312 17.30 -12.08 -5.01
CA VAL A 312 18.18 -11.26 -5.85
C VAL A 312 19.50 -11.09 -5.12
N LEU A 313 20.59 -11.39 -5.77
CA LEU A 313 21.93 -11.29 -5.19
C LEU A 313 22.63 -10.01 -5.62
N HIS A 314 23.45 -9.45 -4.76
CA HIS A 314 24.41 -8.43 -5.19
C HIS A 314 25.32 -8.95 -6.31
N PRO A 315 25.82 -8.07 -7.20
CA PRO A 315 26.65 -8.47 -8.34
C PRO A 315 27.80 -9.40 -7.95
N SER A 316 27.99 -10.48 -8.72
CA SER A 316 29.07 -11.47 -8.54
C SER A 316 28.97 -12.31 -7.27
N GLN A 317 27.87 -12.28 -6.54
CA GLN A 317 27.65 -13.13 -5.37
C GLN A 317 27.02 -14.48 -5.76
N HIS A 318 27.27 -15.48 -4.93
CA HIS A 318 26.65 -16.81 -4.99
C HIS A 318 26.22 -17.21 -3.59
N ILE A 319 25.10 -17.92 -3.48
CA ILE A 319 24.55 -18.38 -2.19
C ILE A 319 24.04 -19.82 -2.33
N SER A 320 24.29 -20.64 -1.33
CA SER A 320 23.71 -21.96 -1.25
C SER A 320 22.47 -22.01 -0.37
N LEU A 321 21.64 -23.04 -0.55
CA LEU A 321 20.50 -23.28 0.34
C LEU A 321 20.94 -23.46 1.80
N GLU A 322 22.06 -24.13 2.02
CA GLU A 322 22.63 -24.38 3.36
C GLU A 322 23.01 -23.05 4.03
N GLU A 323 23.64 -22.16 3.29
CA GLU A 323 24.01 -20.81 3.78
C GLU A 323 22.78 -19.98 4.16
N VAL A 324 21.75 -19.94 3.31
CA VAL A 324 20.48 -19.29 3.59
C VAL A 324 19.81 -19.85 4.85
N ARG A 325 19.75 -21.18 4.95
CA ARG A 325 19.17 -21.86 6.12
C ARG A 325 19.97 -21.61 7.39
N ALA A 326 21.30 -21.61 7.32
CA ALA A 326 22.16 -21.31 8.45
C ALA A 326 21.95 -19.88 8.96
N HIS A 327 21.80 -18.92 8.05
CA HIS A 327 21.54 -17.52 8.40
C HIS A 327 20.20 -17.36 9.11
N VAL A 328 19.11 -17.87 8.54
CA VAL A 328 17.76 -17.75 9.13
C VAL A 328 17.72 -18.40 10.53
N LYS A 329 18.37 -19.54 10.73
CA LYS A 329 18.41 -20.26 12.02
C LYS A 329 19.19 -19.54 13.12
N GLN A 330 19.91 -18.47 12.81
CA GLN A 330 20.59 -17.66 13.84
C GLN A 330 19.57 -16.83 14.67
N THR A 331 18.48 -16.45 14.04
CA THR A 331 17.50 -15.53 14.64
C THR A 331 16.08 -16.10 14.71
N LEU A 332 15.76 -17.12 13.90
CA LEU A 332 14.42 -17.68 13.78
C LEU A 332 14.41 -19.20 14.03
N PRO A 333 13.25 -19.77 14.43
CA PRO A 333 13.06 -21.20 14.54
C PRO A 333 13.41 -21.96 13.24
N SER A 334 13.86 -23.19 13.36
CA SER A 334 14.35 -23.99 12.23
C SER A 334 13.30 -24.25 11.14
N TYR A 335 12.01 -24.26 11.47
CA TYR A 335 10.92 -24.43 10.52
C TYR A 335 10.70 -23.19 9.64
N CYS A 336 11.18 -22.00 10.05
CA CYS A 336 11.18 -20.78 9.24
C CYS A 336 12.24 -20.83 8.13
N ALA A 337 13.26 -21.69 8.25
CA ALA A 337 14.36 -21.76 7.29
C ALA A 337 13.87 -22.32 5.95
N PRO A 338 14.09 -21.61 4.82
CA PRO A 338 13.62 -22.04 3.51
C PRO A 338 14.01 -23.49 3.17
N GLN A 339 13.07 -24.26 2.64
CA GLN A 339 13.33 -25.57 2.06
C GLN A 339 13.81 -25.45 0.61
N ARG A 340 13.51 -24.33 -0.05
CA ARG A 340 13.91 -24.07 -1.44
C ARG A 340 14.33 -22.62 -1.61
N ILE A 341 15.37 -22.39 -2.43
CA ILE A 341 15.74 -21.06 -2.91
C ILE A 341 15.69 -21.03 -4.44
N VAL A 342 15.35 -19.85 -4.99
CA VAL A 342 15.36 -19.57 -6.42
C VAL A 342 16.09 -18.24 -6.60
N VAL A 343 17.26 -18.27 -7.21
CA VAL A 343 17.97 -17.03 -7.56
C VAL A 343 17.32 -16.46 -8.82
N VAL A 344 16.97 -15.19 -8.75
CA VAL A 344 16.29 -14.42 -9.82
C VAL A 344 17.02 -13.11 -10.07
N ASP A 345 16.83 -12.55 -11.26
CA ASP A 345 17.43 -11.25 -11.60
C ASP A 345 16.63 -10.09 -11.00
N ASP A 346 15.32 -10.25 -10.79
CA ASP A 346 14.43 -9.25 -10.23
C ASP A 346 13.20 -9.90 -9.56
N ILE A 347 12.66 -9.21 -8.56
CA ILE A 347 11.39 -9.59 -7.92
C ILE A 347 10.28 -8.70 -8.49
N PRO A 348 9.26 -9.27 -9.16
CA PRO A 348 8.15 -8.49 -9.69
C PRO A 348 7.43 -7.76 -8.56
N LYS A 349 7.31 -6.44 -8.68
CA LYS A 349 6.67 -5.56 -7.69
C LYS A 349 5.49 -4.81 -8.31
N THR A 350 4.55 -4.45 -7.47
CA THR A 350 3.52 -3.48 -7.82
C THR A 350 4.13 -2.09 -7.96
N SER A 351 3.35 -1.13 -8.49
CA SER A 351 3.76 0.28 -8.59
C SER A 351 4.07 0.95 -7.24
N LEU A 352 3.66 0.36 -6.12
CA LEU A 352 4.01 0.78 -4.75
C LEU A 352 5.17 -0.04 -4.15
N GLY A 353 5.86 -0.86 -4.93
CA GLY A 353 7.00 -1.67 -4.46
C GLY A 353 6.63 -2.95 -3.72
N LYS A 354 5.34 -3.34 -3.64
CA LYS A 354 4.92 -4.60 -3.00
C LYS A 354 5.20 -5.79 -3.91
N SER A 355 5.90 -6.82 -3.39
CA SER A 355 6.22 -8.05 -4.12
C SER A 355 4.97 -8.80 -4.59
N GLN A 356 4.98 -9.25 -5.85
CA GLN A 356 3.89 -10.00 -6.46
C GLN A 356 4.14 -11.51 -6.35
N ARG A 357 3.98 -12.08 -5.14
CA ARG A 357 4.26 -13.48 -4.79
C ARG A 357 3.62 -14.48 -5.76
N ARG A 358 2.40 -14.21 -6.23
CA ARG A 358 1.69 -15.09 -7.16
C ARG A 358 2.40 -15.28 -8.49
N LEU A 359 3.03 -14.22 -9.03
CA LEU A 359 3.78 -14.31 -10.27
C LEU A 359 5.03 -15.17 -10.10
N LEU A 360 5.68 -15.09 -8.93
CA LEU A 360 6.83 -15.92 -8.59
C LEU A 360 6.44 -17.40 -8.46
N ILE A 361 5.35 -17.70 -7.75
CA ILE A 361 4.83 -19.07 -7.63
C ILE A 361 4.47 -19.63 -9.01
N ALA A 362 3.71 -18.89 -9.82
CA ALA A 362 3.34 -19.32 -11.17
C ALA A 362 4.55 -19.58 -12.08
N SER A 363 5.65 -18.83 -11.88
CA SER A 363 6.89 -19.05 -12.66
C SER A 363 7.57 -20.39 -12.37
N LEU A 364 7.35 -20.98 -11.19
CA LEU A 364 7.85 -22.31 -10.84
C LEU A 364 7.03 -23.41 -11.52
N GLU A 365 5.71 -23.23 -11.64
CA GLU A 365 4.81 -24.19 -12.27
C GLU A 365 5.01 -24.23 -13.80
N ALA A 366 5.47 -23.12 -14.39
CA ALA A 366 5.73 -22.99 -15.82
C ALA A 366 7.08 -23.60 -16.28
N LYS A 367 7.99 -23.93 -15.34
CA LYS A 367 9.23 -24.64 -15.64
C LYS A 367 9.10 -26.09 -15.16
N PRO A 368 8.74 -27.05 -16.05
CA PRO A 368 8.82 -28.47 -15.68
C PRO A 368 10.27 -28.80 -15.29
N GLU A 369 10.41 -29.55 -14.21
CA GLU A 369 11.70 -30.10 -13.79
C GLU A 369 12.36 -30.84 -14.97
N ASN A 370 13.52 -30.35 -15.41
CA ASN A 370 14.42 -31.09 -16.29
C ASN A 370 15.33 -31.97 -15.48
#